data_ac0fa6dbd63c8dd95e0d2e7fbeef9e9d
#
_entry.id   ac0fa6dbd63c8dd95e0d2e7fbeef9e9d
#
_cell.length_a   1.000
_cell.length_b   1.000
_cell.length_c   1.000
_cell.angle_alpha   90.00
_cell.angle_beta   90.00
_cell.angle_gamma   90.00
#
_symmetry.space_group_name_H-M   'P 1'
#
loop_
_entity.id
_entity.type
_entity.pdbx_description
1 polymer ?
#
loop_
_entity_poly.entity_id
_entity_poly.type
_entity_poly.pdbx_seq_one_letter_code
_entity_poly.pdbx_strand_id
1 'polypeptide(L)'
;MAVAEGTRGEGMAKRVLVLGAGTGTANNLIRSLRADYPGVVVVGINVDRFTLRNSKANRNYLLPPPGSPPFIDALRGLIERETIDLLMPITDGDVRLATELRDVLPCRVFLPSKSVIEQCEDKYELSRFLRSHDVPVAATHPVSSLESLEAIFACLAPCRRAWCRIRRGYASRGAAPVDTPADARAWIGYWERMRGVPAELFTLSEYLPGRDFACQSLWKDGRLVLIKTVERLDYLGAETRASGTSSIASLAKTVNEPRVVETCVRAIRSLDPHASGAFSVDLKENAAGVACVTEINAGRFITMMNFFDFTGAHNMSAIYLRLALDEPVEIADPYDVVEDRYLVRGVDAIPAIFSADDLFEGIEEIHA
;
A
#
# COMPACT_ATOMS: atom_id res chain seq x y z
N MET A 1 8.56 -49.96 -32.52
CA MET A 1 8.92 -49.67 -31.13
C MET A 1 9.27 -48.18 -31.08
N ALA A 2 8.30 -47.33 -30.72
CA ALA A 2 8.51 -45.93 -30.51
C ALA A 2 8.60 -45.73 -29.00
N VAL A 3 9.73 -45.19 -28.54
CA VAL A 3 9.99 -44.84 -27.15
C VAL A 3 9.22 -43.55 -26.86
N ALA A 4 8.29 -43.62 -25.94
CA ALA A 4 7.58 -42.47 -25.43
C ALA A 4 8.58 -41.55 -24.67
N GLU A 5 8.80 -40.34 -25.18
CA GLU A 5 9.46 -39.28 -24.43
C GLU A 5 8.54 -38.85 -23.28
N GLY A 6 9.06 -39.06 -22.08
CA GLY A 6 8.37 -38.72 -20.84
C GLY A 6 8.13 -37.21 -20.74
N THR A 7 6.91 -36.88 -20.42
CA THR A 7 6.42 -35.54 -20.00
C THR A 7 7.33 -34.97 -18.92
N ARG A 8 7.90 -33.80 -19.19
CA ARG A 8 8.59 -32.96 -18.19
C ARG A 8 7.67 -32.72 -17.01
N GLY A 9 8.18 -32.95 -15.82
CA GLY A 9 7.43 -32.90 -14.57
C GLY A 9 6.60 -31.65 -14.42
N GLU A 10 5.34 -31.83 -14.07
CA GLU A 10 4.48 -30.79 -13.51
C GLU A 10 5.17 -30.30 -12.23
N GLY A 11 5.70 -29.05 -12.25
CA GLY A 11 6.31 -28.42 -11.11
C GLY A 11 5.30 -28.38 -9.94
N MET A 12 5.71 -28.76 -8.75
CA MET A 12 4.86 -28.69 -7.56
C MET A 12 4.21 -27.31 -7.45
N ALA A 13 2.90 -27.28 -7.14
CA ALA A 13 2.14 -26.05 -6.99
C ALA A 13 2.80 -25.12 -5.95
N LYS A 14 3.03 -23.86 -6.31
CA LYS A 14 3.60 -22.87 -5.38
C LYS A 14 2.63 -22.60 -4.22
N ARG A 15 3.16 -22.51 -3.02
CA ARG A 15 2.38 -22.35 -1.79
C ARG A 15 2.70 -21.02 -1.11
N VAL A 16 1.70 -20.17 -1.00
CA VAL A 16 1.84 -18.81 -0.47
C VAL A 16 1.07 -18.67 0.83
N LEU A 17 1.73 -18.17 1.86
CA LEU A 17 1.10 -17.81 3.13
C LEU A 17 0.69 -16.33 3.11
N VAL A 18 -0.59 -16.05 3.25
CA VAL A 18 -1.14 -14.68 3.30
C VAL A 18 -1.54 -14.35 4.74
N LEU A 19 -0.89 -13.31 5.29
CA LEU A 19 -1.25 -12.75 6.59
C LEU A 19 -2.54 -11.93 6.47
N GLY A 20 -3.31 -11.81 7.56
CA GLY A 20 -4.55 -11.03 7.56
C GLY A 20 -5.64 -11.58 6.63
N ALA A 21 -5.65 -12.90 6.37
CA ALA A 21 -6.63 -13.54 5.51
C ALA A 21 -8.07 -13.27 5.96
N GLY A 22 -8.96 -13.09 4.98
CA GLY A 22 -10.36 -12.73 5.20
C GLY A 22 -10.64 -11.23 5.13
N THR A 23 -9.61 -10.37 5.18
CA THR A 23 -9.76 -8.94 4.88
C THR A 23 -10.00 -8.72 3.37
N GLY A 24 -10.61 -7.59 3.02
CA GLY A 24 -10.83 -7.23 1.61
C GLY A 24 -9.53 -7.15 0.81
N THR A 25 -8.47 -6.61 1.40
CA THR A 25 -7.14 -6.52 0.76
C THR A 25 -6.55 -7.90 0.50
N ALA A 26 -6.60 -8.81 1.49
CA ALA A 26 -6.11 -10.18 1.33
C ALA A 26 -6.90 -10.94 0.27
N ASN A 27 -8.23 -10.81 0.25
CA ASN A 27 -9.08 -11.46 -0.75
C ASN A 27 -8.83 -10.90 -2.17
N ASN A 28 -8.55 -9.60 -2.31
CA ASN A 28 -8.15 -9.00 -3.58
C ASN A 28 -6.82 -9.55 -4.06
N LEU A 29 -5.81 -9.66 -3.18
CA LEU A 29 -4.53 -10.28 -3.49
C LEU A 29 -4.67 -11.73 -3.96
N ILE A 30 -5.46 -12.53 -3.23
CA ILE A 30 -5.70 -13.94 -3.58
C ILE A 30 -6.36 -14.07 -4.95
N ARG A 31 -7.33 -13.19 -5.25
CA ARG A 31 -7.99 -13.15 -6.57
C ARG A 31 -7.01 -12.79 -7.68
N SER A 32 -6.18 -11.78 -7.46
CA SER A 32 -5.14 -11.36 -8.41
C SER A 32 -4.12 -12.46 -8.67
N LEU A 33 -3.60 -13.10 -7.63
CA LEU A 33 -2.65 -14.20 -7.76
C LEU A 33 -3.22 -15.34 -8.61
N ARG A 34 -4.48 -15.74 -8.35
CA ARG A 34 -5.12 -16.84 -9.08
C ARG A 34 -5.43 -16.53 -10.53
N ALA A 35 -5.59 -15.26 -10.88
CA ALA A 35 -5.87 -14.86 -12.26
C ALA A 35 -4.71 -15.19 -13.21
N ASP A 36 -3.46 -15.05 -12.75
CA ASP A 36 -2.26 -15.29 -13.58
C ASP A 36 -1.42 -16.49 -13.08
N TYR A 37 -1.76 -17.04 -11.92
CA TYR A 37 -1.10 -18.20 -11.33
C TYR A 37 -2.14 -19.22 -10.83
N PRO A 38 -2.92 -19.85 -11.73
CA PRO A 38 -4.10 -20.64 -11.35
C PRO A 38 -3.76 -21.86 -10.47
N GLY A 39 -2.52 -22.37 -10.56
CA GLY A 39 -2.02 -23.46 -9.72
C GLY A 39 -1.53 -23.05 -8.33
N VAL A 40 -1.58 -21.76 -7.95
CA VAL A 40 -1.11 -21.33 -6.64
C VAL A 40 -2.02 -21.85 -5.51
N VAL A 41 -1.40 -22.43 -4.49
CA VAL A 41 -2.09 -22.82 -3.25
C VAL A 41 -1.90 -21.71 -2.23
N VAL A 42 -2.97 -21.07 -1.82
CA VAL A 42 -2.92 -20.01 -0.82
C VAL A 42 -3.35 -20.56 0.54
N VAL A 43 -2.49 -20.40 1.53
CA VAL A 43 -2.76 -20.63 2.94
C VAL A 43 -2.98 -19.28 3.61
N GLY A 44 -4.11 -19.13 4.29
CA GLY A 44 -4.48 -17.89 4.98
C GLY A 44 -4.37 -18.03 6.50
N ILE A 45 -3.84 -17.01 7.16
CA ILE A 45 -3.86 -16.92 8.63
C ILE A 45 -4.48 -15.62 9.11
N ASN A 46 -5.14 -15.69 10.26
CA ASN A 46 -5.64 -14.53 11.00
C ASN A 46 -5.72 -14.85 12.49
N VAL A 47 -5.77 -13.82 13.32
CA VAL A 47 -6.00 -13.92 14.78
C VAL A 47 -7.48 -13.79 15.14
N ASP A 48 -8.29 -13.30 14.20
CA ASP A 48 -9.74 -13.16 14.35
C ASP A 48 -10.49 -14.19 13.50
N ARG A 49 -11.20 -15.07 14.17
CA ARG A 49 -11.97 -16.15 13.54
C ARG A 49 -13.11 -15.66 12.63
N PHE A 50 -13.71 -14.52 12.97
CA PHE A 50 -14.81 -13.97 12.17
C PHE A 50 -14.30 -13.37 10.85
N THR A 51 -13.22 -12.61 10.91
CA THR A 51 -12.54 -12.13 9.69
C THR A 51 -12.07 -13.30 8.84
N LEU A 52 -11.44 -14.31 9.45
CA LEU A 52 -10.92 -15.48 8.75
C LEU A 52 -12.03 -16.27 8.02
N ARG A 53 -13.29 -16.23 8.53
CA ARG A 53 -14.45 -16.87 7.88
C ARG A 53 -14.71 -16.33 6.47
N ASN A 54 -14.33 -15.09 6.19
CA ASN A 54 -14.49 -14.45 4.88
C ASN A 54 -13.35 -14.78 3.91
N SER A 55 -12.30 -15.51 4.36
CA SER A 55 -11.12 -15.78 3.55
C SER A 55 -11.43 -16.59 2.30
N LYS A 56 -10.76 -16.21 1.19
CA LYS A 56 -10.78 -16.92 -0.09
C LYS A 56 -9.56 -17.84 -0.28
N ALA A 57 -8.72 -18.03 0.75
CA ALA A 57 -7.60 -18.96 0.70
C ALA A 57 -8.08 -20.43 0.59
N ASN A 58 -7.18 -21.31 0.10
CA ASN A 58 -7.45 -22.75 -0.02
C ASN A 58 -7.57 -23.43 1.34
N ARG A 59 -6.73 -22.97 2.30
CA ARG A 59 -6.72 -23.42 3.69
C ARG A 59 -6.59 -22.23 4.62
N ASN A 60 -7.23 -22.29 5.77
CA ASN A 60 -7.29 -21.18 6.74
C ASN A 60 -6.93 -21.67 8.13
N TYR A 61 -6.09 -20.88 8.83
CA TYR A 61 -5.64 -21.21 10.18
C TYR A 61 -5.78 -20.00 11.11
N LEU A 62 -6.39 -20.25 12.26
CA LEU A 62 -6.42 -19.28 13.34
C LEU A 62 -5.13 -19.41 14.15
N LEU A 63 -4.36 -18.35 14.22
CA LEU A 63 -3.12 -18.30 15.01
C LEU A 63 -3.33 -17.49 16.30
N PRO A 64 -2.48 -17.73 17.33
CA PRO A 64 -2.38 -16.83 18.47
C PRO A 64 -2.03 -15.40 18.02
N PRO A 65 -2.32 -14.36 18.85
CA PRO A 65 -1.92 -13.01 18.53
C PRO A 65 -0.40 -12.84 18.39
N PRO A 66 0.09 -12.01 17.42
CA PRO A 66 1.50 -11.64 17.36
C PRO A 66 1.99 -11.07 18.70
N GLY A 67 3.21 -11.45 19.10
CA GLY A 67 3.78 -11.07 20.40
C GLY A 67 3.38 -11.98 21.58
N SER A 68 2.43 -12.91 21.40
CA SER A 68 2.19 -13.97 22.40
C SER A 68 3.27 -15.05 22.32
N PRO A 69 3.65 -15.70 23.45
CA PRO A 69 4.72 -16.71 23.46
C PRO A 69 4.55 -17.82 22.41
N PRO A 70 3.36 -18.42 22.19
CA PRO A 70 3.20 -19.51 21.24
C PRO A 70 3.15 -19.09 19.76
N PHE A 71 3.12 -17.79 19.45
CA PHE A 71 2.88 -17.30 18.07
C PHE A 71 3.97 -17.73 17.09
N ILE A 72 5.24 -17.55 17.45
CA ILE A 72 6.38 -17.83 16.56
C ILE A 72 6.45 -19.33 16.26
N ASP A 73 6.32 -20.19 17.27
CA ASP A 73 6.37 -21.63 17.08
C ASP A 73 5.18 -22.13 16.27
N ALA A 74 3.98 -21.59 16.52
CA ALA A 74 2.78 -21.91 15.74
C ALA A 74 2.94 -21.51 14.27
N LEU A 75 3.50 -20.32 14.01
CA LEU A 75 3.76 -19.83 12.65
C LEU A 75 4.79 -20.71 11.92
N ARG A 76 5.92 -21.02 12.57
CA ARG A 76 6.97 -21.88 12.00
C ARG A 76 6.44 -23.30 11.71
N GLY A 77 5.78 -23.92 12.68
CA GLY A 77 5.18 -25.25 12.51
C GLY A 77 4.13 -25.29 11.39
N LEU A 78 3.38 -24.22 11.21
CA LEU A 78 2.44 -24.08 10.09
C LEU A 78 3.18 -23.98 8.74
N ILE A 79 4.22 -23.16 8.64
CA ILE A 79 5.03 -22.99 7.43
C ILE A 79 5.65 -24.32 7.00
N GLU A 80 6.23 -25.07 7.94
CA GLU A 80 6.79 -26.38 7.69
C GLU A 80 5.73 -27.40 7.25
N ARG A 81 4.62 -27.51 7.99
CA ARG A 81 3.52 -28.43 7.73
C ARG A 81 2.90 -28.19 6.34
N GLU A 82 2.69 -26.93 5.97
CA GLU A 82 2.10 -26.53 4.71
C GLU A 82 3.14 -26.36 3.59
N THR A 83 4.42 -26.59 3.87
CA THR A 83 5.52 -26.43 2.90
C THR A 83 5.43 -25.10 2.15
N ILE A 84 5.33 -23.99 2.91
CA ILE A 84 5.15 -22.64 2.33
C ILE A 84 6.42 -22.18 1.63
N ASP A 85 6.29 -21.73 0.38
CA ASP A 85 7.37 -21.15 -0.41
C ASP A 85 7.60 -19.66 -0.06
N LEU A 86 6.52 -18.88 0.10
CA LEU A 86 6.56 -17.42 0.29
C LEU A 86 5.53 -16.95 1.30
N LEU A 87 5.94 -16.07 2.21
CA LEU A 87 5.06 -15.31 3.09
C LEU A 87 4.77 -13.93 2.46
N MET A 88 3.49 -13.56 2.36
CA MET A 88 3.03 -12.26 1.83
C MET A 88 2.28 -11.48 2.92
N PRO A 89 2.83 -10.33 3.39
CA PRO A 89 2.17 -9.45 4.33
C PRO A 89 1.12 -8.57 3.63
N ILE A 90 0.11 -8.15 4.39
CA ILE A 90 -1.00 -7.33 3.88
C ILE A 90 -1.04 -5.94 4.53
N THR A 91 -0.67 -5.84 5.80
CA THR A 91 -0.67 -4.60 6.58
C THR A 91 0.74 -4.17 6.98
N ASP A 92 0.90 -2.93 7.44
CA ASP A 92 2.17 -2.45 7.97
C ASP A 92 2.63 -3.27 9.19
N GLY A 93 1.68 -3.72 10.02
CA GLY A 93 1.97 -4.64 11.14
C GLY A 93 2.51 -5.99 10.67
N ASP A 94 1.94 -6.53 9.59
CA ASP A 94 2.40 -7.78 8.98
C ASP A 94 3.80 -7.63 8.35
N VAL A 95 4.06 -6.48 7.70
CA VAL A 95 5.40 -6.16 7.13
C VAL A 95 6.44 -6.10 8.23
N ARG A 96 6.15 -5.43 9.34
CA ARG A 96 7.05 -5.35 10.49
C ARG A 96 7.32 -6.73 11.06
N LEU A 97 6.27 -7.52 11.32
CA LEU A 97 6.37 -8.88 11.81
C LEU A 97 7.22 -9.77 10.88
N ALA A 98 6.93 -9.75 9.58
CA ALA A 98 7.67 -10.52 8.59
C ALA A 98 9.14 -10.07 8.49
N THR A 99 9.41 -8.77 8.66
CA THR A 99 10.76 -8.22 8.67
C THR A 99 11.56 -8.69 9.88
N GLU A 100 10.95 -8.71 11.06
CA GLU A 100 11.59 -9.17 12.30
C GLU A 100 11.87 -10.69 12.28
N LEU A 101 11.01 -11.45 11.64
CA LEU A 101 11.10 -12.91 11.58
C LEU A 101 11.80 -13.44 10.33
N ARG A 102 12.22 -12.57 9.39
CA ARG A 102 12.77 -12.92 8.07
C ARG A 102 13.83 -14.04 8.12
N ASP A 103 14.76 -13.93 9.08
CA ASP A 103 15.92 -14.81 9.15
C ASP A 103 15.66 -16.14 9.91
N VAL A 104 14.49 -16.26 10.56
CA VAL A 104 14.12 -17.42 11.35
C VAL A 104 12.96 -18.22 10.77
N LEU A 105 12.25 -17.69 9.76
CA LEU A 105 11.17 -18.41 9.10
C LEU A 105 11.69 -19.39 8.04
N PRO A 106 11.19 -20.62 7.97
CA PRO A 106 11.60 -21.61 6.97
C PRO A 106 10.88 -21.43 5.63
N CYS A 107 10.67 -20.19 5.20
CA CYS A 107 10.12 -19.82 3.90
C CYS A 107 10.72 -18.49 3.43
N ARG A 108 10.51 -18.14 2.17
CA ARG A 108 10.98 -16.87 1.64
C ARG A 108 10.13 -15.70 2.16
N VAL A 109 10.80 -14.57 2.37
CA VAL A 109 10.21 -13.26 2.71
C VAL A 109 10.84 -12.23 1.78
N PHE A 110 10.09 -11.73 0.81
CA PHE A 110 10.58 -10.80 -0.21
C PHE A 110 10.14 -9.37 0.12
N LEU A 111 10.92 -8.70 0.94
CA LEU A 111 10.65 -7.36 1.46
C LEU A 111 11.87 -6.45 1.30
N PRO A 112 11.68 -5.13 1.26
CA PRO A 112 12.75 -4.16 1.41
C PRO A 112 13.58 -4.40 2.69
N SER A 113 14.73 -3.75 2.78
CA SER A 113 15.54 -3.82 4.00
C SER A 113 14.79 -3.25 5.21
N LYS A 114 15.14 -3.73 6.40
CA LYS A 114 14.51 -3.26 7.66
C LYS A 114 14.66 -1.75 7.82
N SER A 115 15.82 -1.20 7.50
CA SER A 115 16.08 0.24 7.60
C SER A 115 15.19 1.07 6.67
N VAL A 116 14.90 0.60 5.46
CA VAL A 116 13.98 1.25 4.53
C VAL A 116 12.55 1.23 5.06
N ILE A 117 12.10 0.10 5.58
CA ILE A 117 10.76 -0.03 6.15
C ILE A 117 10.60 0.93 7.34
N GLU A 118 11.56 0.94 8.28
CA GLU A 118 11.56 1.84 9.44
C GLU A 118 11.59 3.33 9.03
N GLN A 119 12.37 3.68 8.00
CA GLN A 119 12.43 5.05 7.45
C GLN A 119 11.07 5.48 6.85
N CYS A 120 10.36 4.57 6.20
CA CYS A 120 9.05 4.85 5.60
C CYS A 120 7.92 4.95 6.63
N GLU A 121 8.04 4.32 7.79
CA GLU A 121 7.00 4.34 8.83
C GLU A 121 6.79 5.72 9.47
N ASP A 122 7.84 6.54 9.58
CA ASP A 122 7.75 7.90 10.14
C ASP A 122 7.63 8.94 9.03
N LYS A 123 6.42 9.44 8.83
CA LYS A 123 6.09 10.39 7.76
C LYS A 123 6.89 11.70 7.81
N TYR A 124 7.32 12.13 9.00
CA TYR A 124 8.16 13.30 9.14
C TYR A 124 9.61 13.01 8.72
N GLU A 125 10.19 11.93 9.24
CA GLU A 125 11.56 11.55 8.89
C GLU A 125 11.66 11.19 7.39
N LEU A 126 10.67 10.51 6.83
CA LEU A 126 10.59 10.26 5.39
C LEU A 126 10.56 11.57 4.59
N SER A 127 9.69 12.52 4.96
CA SER A 127 9.60 13.82 4.28
C SER A 127 10.91 14.61 4.36
N ARG A 128 11.55 14.62 5.53
CA ARG A 128 12.85 15.27 5.74
C ARG A 128 13.95 14.63 4.88
N PHE A 129 14.01 13.31 4.86
CA PHE A 129 14.94 12.54 4.05
C PHE A 129 14.75 12.81 2.55
N LEU A 130 13.53 12.67 2.05
CA LEU A 130 13.23 12.87 0.62
C LEU A 130 13.53 14.30 0.16
N ARG A 131 13.25 15.30 1.00
CA ARG A 131 13.60 16.70 0.73
C ARG A 131 15.10 16.90 0.58
N SER A 132 15.91 16.27 1.43
CA SER A 132 17.38 16.36 1.33
C SER A 132 17.97 15.67 0.08
N HIS A 133 17.14 14.92 -0.66
CA HIS A 133 17.46 14.27 -1.93
C HIS A 133 16.69 14.87 -3.12
N ASP A 134 16.21 16.12 -2.97
CA ASP A 134 15.48 16.88 -4.00
C ASP A 134 14.22 16.19 -4.53
N VAL A 135 13.64 15.24 -3.76
CA VAL A 135 12.34 14.65 -4.08
C VAL A 135 11.22 15.57 -3.61
N PRO A 136 10.23 15.90 -4.45
CA PRO A 136 9.11 16.75 -4.06
C PRO A 136 8.30 16.16 -2.90
N VAL A 137 8.17 16.92 -1.82
CA VAL A 137 7.37 16.62 -0.63
C VAL A 137 6.72 17.88 -0.11
N ALA A 138 5.59 17.78 0.56
CA ALA A 138 4.98 18.90 1.26
C ALA A 138 5.93 19.49 2.32
N ALA A 139 5.93 20.82 2.49
CA ALA A 139 6.59 21.45 3.62
C ALA A 139 5.98 20.90 4.92
N THR A 140 6.78 20.23 5.73
CA THR A 140 6.30 19.47 6.90
C THR A 140 7.10 19.86 8.14
N HIS A 141 6.39 20.15 9.24
CA HIS A 141 6.95 20.52 10.52
C HIS A 141 6.44 19.57 11.62
N PRO A 142 7.30 19.11 12.53
CA PRO A 142 6.87 18.34 13.69
C PRO A 142 6.23 19.26 14.71
N VAL A 143 5.20 18.79 15.39
CA VAL A 143 4.63 19.48 16.54
C VAL A 143 5.46 19.10 17.78
N SER A 144 6.16 20.04 18.39
CA SER A 144 6.94 19.81 19.62
C SER A 144 6.09 20.00 20.88
N SER A 145 5.08 20.85 20.79
CA SER A 145 4.06 21.09 21.82
C SER A 145 2.91 21.90 21.21
N LEU A 146 1.80 22.04 21.93
CA LEU A 146 0.68 22.87 21.47
C LEU A 146 1.02 24.35 21.34
N GLU A 147 2.02 24.85 22.08
CA GLU A 147 2.53 26.22 22.01
C GLU A 147 3.34 26.50 20.74
N SER A 148 3.85 25.45 20.10
CA SER A 148 4.62 25.59 18.84
C SER A 148 3.75 25.85 17.61
N LEU A 149 2.44 25.72 17.71
CA LEU A 149 1.52 25.76 16.57
C LEU A 149 1.54 27.09 15.83
N GLU A 150 1.57 28.22 16.55
CA GLU A 150 1.61 29.56 15.97
C GLU A 150 2.87 29.76 15.09
N ALA A 151 4.02 29.30 15.60
CA ALA A 151 5.28 29.37 14.86
C ALA A 151 5.25 28.47 13.60
N ILE A 152 4.66 27.27 13.70
CA ILE A 152 4.53 26.36 12.58
C ILE A 152 3.62 26.95 11.49
N PHE A 153 2.48 27.53 11.86
CA PHE A 153 1.61 28.21 10.90
C PHE A 153 2.29 29.40 10.22
N ALA A 154 3.11 30.15 10.96
CA ALA A 154 3.91 31.23 10.38
C ALA A 154 4.92 30.70 9.34
N CYS A 155 5.53 29.53 9.56
CA CYS A 155 6.41 28.88 8.59
C CYS A 155 5.65 28.35 7.36
N LEU A 156 4.38 27.97 7.53
CA LEU A 156 3.53 27.47 6.44
C LEU A 156 2.75 28.60 5.72
N ALA A 157 2.82 29.84 6.19
CA ALA A 157 2.29 30.99 5.45
C ALA A 157 3.09 31.14 4.13
N PRO A 158 2.56 30.94 3.00
CA PRO A 158 1.36 31.45 2.36
C PRO A 158 0.20 30.45 2.25
N CYS A 159 0.34 29.24 2.78
CA CYS A 159 -0.76 28.27 2.75
C CYS A 159 -1.87 28.70 3.72
N ARG A 160 -3.09 28.89 3.22
CA ARG A 160 -4.26 29.21 4.05
C ARG A 160 -4.72 28.03 4.91
N ARG A 161 -4.27 26.82 4.58
CA ARG A 161 -4.69 25.55 5.18
C ARG A 161 -3.48 24.67 5.40
N ALA A 162 -3.41 24.01 6.53
CA ALA A 162 -2.41 23.00 6.82
C ALA A 162 -3.05 21.62 6.93
N TRP A 163 -2.25 20.57 6.70
CA TRP A 163 -2.63 19.19 6.92
C TRP A 163 -2.02 18.69 8.23
N CYS A 164 -2.87 18.47 9.23
CA CYS A 164 -2.49 17.88 10.52
C CYS A 164 -2.61 16.37 10.44
N ARG A 165 -1.59 15.61 10.88
CA ARG A 165 -1.65 14.15 10.95
C ARG A 165 -0.68 13.56 11.96
N ILE A 166 -0.95 12.31 12.39
CA ILE A 166 -0.04 11.52 13.21
C ILE A 166 1.14 11.05 12.35
N ARG A 167 2.37 11.14 12.89
CA ARG A 167 3.62 10.78 12.21
C ARG A 167 3.68 9.29 11.84
N ARG A 168 3.28 8.41 12.78
CA ARG A 168 3.26 6.96 12.60
C ARG A 168 1.84 6.45 12.73
N GLY A 169 1.34 5.79 11.71
CA GLY A 169 -0.03 5.29 11.68
C GLY A 169 -0.56 5.10 10.26
N TYR A 170 -1.74 4.54 10.17
CA TYR A 170 -2.41 4.12 8.93
C TYR A 170 -3.87 4.62 8.88
N ALA A 171 -4.51 4.48 7.72
CA ALA A 171 -5.93 4.74 7.48
C ALA A 171 -6.38 6.17 7.82
N SER A 172 -5.55 7.18 7.53
CA SER A 172 -5.81 8.61 7.81
C SER A 172 -6.13 8.90 9.28
N ARG A 173 -5.70 8.03 10.20
CA ARG A 173 -5.94 8.18 11.63
C ARG A 173 -5.28 9.46 12.15
N GLY A 174 -6.07 10.32 12.81
CA GLY A 174 -5.59 11.61 13.33
C GLY A 174 -5.29 12.65 12.24
N ALA A 175 -5.69 12.40 11.00
CA ALA A 175 -5.55 13.37 9.94
C ALA A 175 -6.76 14.32 9.86
N ALA A 176 -6.51 15.60 9.65
CA ALA A 176 -7.53 16.62 9.36
C ALA A 176 -6.89 17.83 8.66
N PRO A 177 -7.60 18.50 7.75
CA PRO A 177 -7.25 19.85 7.34
C PRO A 177 -7.55 20.81 8.50
N VAL A 178 -6.68 21.77 8.71
CA VAL A 178 -6.82 22.80 9.76
C VAL A 178 -6.45 24.16 9.17
N ASP A 179 -7.28 25.17 9.45
CA ASP A 179 -7.13 26.51 8.86
C ASP A 179 -6.40 27.47 9.80
N THR A 180 -6.42 27.21 11.11
CA THR A 180 -5.83 28.06 12.14
C THR A 180 -5.05 27.25 13.18
N PRO A 181 -4.11 27.89 13.93
CA PRO A 181 -3.49 27.25 15.09
C PRO A 181 -4.50 26.77 16.13
N ALA A 182 -5.64 27.48 16.28
CA ALA A 182 -6.71 27.10 17.21
C ALA A 182 -7.39 25.78 16.79
N ASP A 183 -7.64 25.59 15.49
CA ASP A 183 -8.20 24.33 14.96
C ASP A 183 -7.24 23.15 15.20
N ALA A 184 -5.94 23.37 14.91
CA ALA A 184 -4.91 22.37 15.14
C ALA A 184 -4.82 22.00 16.64
N ARG A 185 -4.86 22.99 17.54
CA ARG A 185 -4.85 22.81 19.00
C ARG A 185 -6.06 22.01 19.47
N ALA A 186 -7.26 22.32 18.96
CA ALA A 186 -8.48 21.61 19.30
C ALA A 186 -8.42 20.16 18.84
N TRP A 187 -7.95 19.91 17.59
CA TRP A 187 -7.83 18.58 17.02
C TRP A 187 -6.80 17.70 17.75
N ILE A 188 -5.58 18.19 17.93
CA ILE A 188 -4.51 17.48 18.63
C ILE A 188 -4.93 17.21 20.08
N GLY A 189 -5.46 18.23 20.79
CA GLY A 189 -5.94 18.09 22.16
C GLY A 189 -7.10 17.08 22.30
N TYR A 190 -7.96 16.93 21.30
CA TYR A 190 -8.95 15.84 21.27
C TYR A 190 -8.27 14.46 21.24
N TRP A 191 -7.29 14.28 20.36
CA TRP A 191 -6.56 13.01 20.23
C TRP A 191 -5.75 12.67 21.47
N GLU A 192 -5.14 13.66 22.08
CA GLU A 192 -4.42 13.51 23.35
C GLU A 192 -5.34 13.02 24.47
N ARG A 193 -6.47 13.72 24.69
CA ARG A 193 -7.40 13.37 25.78
C ARG A 193 -8.18 12.07 25.52
N MET A 194 -8.64 11.85 24.29
CA MET A 194 -9.57 10.76 23.97
C MET A 194 -8.87 9.50 23.47
N ARG A 195 -7.65 9.62 23.00
CA ARG A 195 -6.92 8.50 22.36
C ARG A 195 -5.51 8.29 22.94
N GLY A 196 -5.07 9.12 23.87
CA GLY A 196 -3.75 9.04 24.48
C GLY A 196 -2.59 9.26 23.50
N VAL A 197 -2.83 10.02 22.42
CA VAL A 197 -1.81 10.32 21.40
C VAL A 197 -1.24 11.71 21.69
N PRO A 198 0.00 11.82 22.20
CA PRO A 198 0.59 13.10 22.59
C PRO A 198 0.88 14.00 21.38
N ALA A 199 0.96 15.31 21.62
CA ALA A 199 1.13 16.33 20.58
C ALA A 199 2.39 16.10 19.74
N GLU A 200 3.48 15.61 20.32
CA GLU A 200 4.78 15.35 19.68
C GLU A 200 4.71 14.27 18.59
N LEU A 201 3.65 13.47 18.58
CA LEU A 201 3.40 12.49 17.52
C LEU A 201 2.67 13.08 16.31
N PHE A 202 2.36 14.39 16.31
CA PHE A 202 1.73 15.05 15.18
C PHE A 202 2.72 15.82 14.31
N THR A 203 2.31 16.04 13.07
CA THR A 203 2.94 16.98 12.14
C THR A 203 1.88 17.90 11.55
N LEU A 204 2.31 19.10 11.20
CA LEU A 204 1.60 20.00 10.31
C LEU A 204 2.39 20.11 9.01
N SER A 205 1.71 19.97 7.90
CA SER A 205 2.30 20.14 6.57
C SER A 205 1.47 21.08 5.71
N GLU A 206 2.10 21.59 4.66
CA GLU A 206 1.40 22.24 3.56
C GLU A 206 0.21 21.39 3.09
N TYR A 207 -0.94 22.05 2.91
CA TYR A 207 -2.11 21.40 2.32
C TYR A 207 -1.94 21.28 0.81
N LEU A 208 -2.09 20.09 0.28
CA LEU A 208 -1.95 19.79 -1.13
C LEU A 208 -3.35 19.72 -1.77
N PRO A 209 -3.76 20.71 -2.59
CA PRO A 209 -5.13 20.81 -3.09
C PRO A 209 -5.39 20.04 -4.39
N GLY A 210 -4.35 19.57 -5.07
CA GLY A 210 -4.46 19.02 -6.41
C GLY A 210 -4.80 17.54 -6.47
N ARG A 211 -4.50 16.92 -7.62
CA ARG A 211 -4.78 15.51 -7.93
C ARG A 211 -4.08 14.57 -6.96
N ASP A 212 -4.71 13.45 -6.68
CA ASP A 212 -4.25 12.45 -5.72
C ASP A 212 -3.84 11.16 -6.47
N PHE A 213 -2.59 10.72 -6.32
CA PHE A 213 -2.06 9.57 -7.03
C PHE A 213 -1.63 8.46 -6.08
N ALA A 214 -1.72 7.25 -6.57
CA ALA A 214 -1.00 6.12 -6.00
C ALA A 214 -0.17 5.42 -7.08
N CYS A 215 1.06 5.10 -6.72
CA CYS A 215 2.00 4.42 -7.60
C CYS A 215 2.48 3.14 -6.92
N GLN A 216 2.24 1.98 -7.53
CA GLN A 216 2.73 0.70 -7.05
C GLN A 216 3.89 0.24 -7.93
N SER A 217 5.00 -0.17 -7.33
CA SER A 217 6.17 -0.65 -8.06
C SER A 217 6.77 -1.91 -7.45
N LEU A 218 7.42 -2.70 -8.30
CA LEU A 218 8.19 -3.88 -7.95
C LEU A 218 9.65 -3.69 -8.32
N TRP A 219 10.52 -4.06 -7.40
CA TRP A 219 11.96 -3.89 -7.51
C TRP A 219 12.70 -5.19 -7.21
N LYS A 220 13.84 -5.40 -7.87
CA LYS A 220 14.78 -6.48 -7.58
C LYS A 220 16.20 -5.96 -7.76
N ASP A 221 16.97 -5.99 -6.68
CA ASP A 221 18.40 -5.62 -6.66
C ASP A 221 18.69 -4.24 -7.30
N GLY A 222 17.88 -3.22 -6.94
CA GLY A 222 17.97 -1.85 -7.45
C GLY A 222 17.35 -1.63 -8.84
N ARG A 223 16.91 -2.70 -9.52
CA ARG A 223 16.25 -2.60 -10.82
C ARG A 223 14.74 -2.47 -10.64
N LEU A 224 14.17 -1.43 -11.24
CA LEU A 224 12.72 -1.34 -11.40
C LEU A 224 12.24 -2.43 -12.37
N VAL A 225 11.34 -3.29 -11.93
CA VAL A 225 10.80 -4.40 -12.74
C VAL A 225 9.44 -4.02 -13.33
N LEU A 226 8.56 -3.41 -12.52
CA LEU A 226 7.21 -3.05 -12.95
C LEU A 226 6.73 -1.86 -12.12
N ILE A 227 6.02 -0.92 -12.76
CA ILE A 227 5.41 0.24 -12.10
C ILE A 227 4.09 0.58 -12.75
N LYS A 228 3.07 0.89 -11.93
CA LYS A 228 1.72 1.28 -12.38
C LYS A 228 1.20 2.43 -11.53
N THR A 229 0.43 3.32 -12.17
CA THR A 229 -0.10 4.55 -11.54
C THR A 229 -1.61 4.65 -11.68
N VAL A 230 -2.24 5.19 -10.65
CA VAL A 230 -3.66 5.56 -10.64
C VAL A 230 -3.83 6.95 -10.04
N GLU A 231 -4.88 7.63 -10.48
CA GLU A 231 -5.47 8.79 -9.83
C GLU A 231 -6.64 8.34 -8.98
N ARG A 232 -6.66 8.74 -7.70
CA ARG A 232 -7.81 8.53 -6.80
C ARG A 232 -8.75 9.70 -6.96
N LEU A 233 -10.00 9.42 -7.30
CA LEU A 233 -11.01 10.43 -7.56
C LEU A 233 -11.96 10.64 -6.39
N ASP A 234 -12.20 9.55 -5.63
CA ASP A 234 -13.02 9.58 -4.42
C ASP A 234 -12.62 8.48 -3.43
N TYR A 235 -13.07 8.62 -2.17
CA TYR A 235 -12.73 7.73 -1.07
C TYR A 235 -13.96 7.20 -0.35
N LEU A 236 -13.96 5.91 -0.04
CA LEU A 236 -15.04 5.27 0.69
C LEU A 236 -15.19 5.86 2.11
N GLY A 237 -16.36 6.45 2.39
CA GLY A 237 -16.68 7.09 3.66
C GLY A 237 -15.90 8.39 3.92
N ALA A 238 -15.43 9.07 2.88
CA ALA A 238 -14.72 10.35 3.01
C ALA A 238 -15.56 11.42 3.71
N GLU A 239 -16.84 11.49 3.37
CA GLU A 239 -17.81 12.47 3.89
C GLU A 239 -18.03 12.36 5.40
N THR A 240 -17.76 11.20 6.00
CA THR A 240 -17.90 10.97 7.45
C THR A 240 -16.61 11.18 8.24
N ARG A 241 -15.51 11.50 7.56
CA ARG A 241 -14.20 11.65 8.17
C ARG A 241 -13.75 13.10 8.20
N ALA A 242 -13.16 13.53 9.31
CA ALA A 242 -12.58 14.88 9.43
C ALA A 242 -11.50 15.15 8.37
N SER A 243 -10.80 14.11 7.91
CA SER A 243 -9.77 14.20 6.86
C SER A 243 -10.36 14.41 5.46
N GLY A 244 -11.64 14.08 5.22
CA GLY A 244 -12.19 14.00 3.87
C GLY A 244 -11.54 12.91 3.00
N THR A 245 -10.76 11.99 3.60
CA THR A 245 -10.05 10.91 2.90
C THR A 245 -10.09 9.61 3.70
N SER A 246 -9.79 8.51 3.03
CA SER A 246 -9.55 7.22 3.67
C SER A 246 -8.41 6.47 2.97
N SER A 247 -8.04 5.30 3.45
CA SER A 247 -7.09 4.42 2.79
C SER A 247 -7.71 3.63 1.62
N ILE A 248 -9.01 3.76 1.40
CA ILE A 248 -9.77 2.98 0.42
C ILE A 248 -10.40 3.93 -0.57
N ALA A 249 -9.88 3.97 -1.81
CA ALA A 249 -10.54 4.68 -2.88
C ALA A 249 -11.85 3.97 -3.25
N SER A 250 -12.95 4.73 -3.35
CA SER A 250 -14.24 4.30 -3.89
C SER A 250 -14.26 4.43 -5.40
N LEU A 251 -13.58 5.45 -5.93
CA LEU A 251 -13.40 5.70 -7.36
C LEU A 251 -11.94 6.03 -7.64
N ALA A 252 -11.36 5.37 -8.66
CA ALA A 252 -10.02 5.65 -9.14
C ALA A 252 -9.93 5.34 -10.63
N LYS A 253 -8.95 5.93 -11.31
CA LYS A 253 -8.65 5.61 -12.72
C LYS A 253 -7.16 5.41 -12.96
N THR A 254 -6.81 4.56 -13.91
CA THR A 254 -5.43 4.44 -14.40
C THR A 254 -5.02 5.68 -15.18
N VAL A 255 -3.80 6.14 -14.98
CA VAL A 255 -3.26 7.34 -15.62
C VAL A 255 -1.83 7.12 -16.10
N ASN A 256 -1.49 7.73 -17.23
CA ASN A 256 -0.12 7.81 -17.72
C ASN A 256 0.48 9.17 -17.31
N GLU A 257 1.19 9.19 -16.19
CA GLU A 257 1.79 10.40 -15.62
C GLU A 257 3.30 10.22 -15.43
N PRO A 258 4.12 10.46 -16.47
CA PRO A 258 5.57 10.24 -16.41
C PRO A 258 6.25 10.98 -15.25
N ARG A 259 5.80 12.21 -14.92
CA ARG A 259 6.35 13.00 -13.80
C ARG A 259 6.10 12.34 -12.43
N VAL A 260 4.94 11.67 -12.26
CA VAL A 260 4.61 10.91 -11.05
C VAL A 260 5.54 9.70 -10.95
N VAL A 261 5.70 8.97 -12.06
CA VAL A 261 6.62 7.80 -12.13
C VAL A 261 8.05 8.21 -11.81
N GLU A 262 8.55 9.28 -12.43
CA GLU A 262 9.90 9.80 -12.17
C GLU A 262 10.10 10.15 -10.69
N THR A 263 9.13 10.83 -10.08
CA THR A 263 9.17 11.17 -8.65
C THR A 263 9.21 9.92 -7.78
N CYS A 264 8.39 8.90 -8.09
CA CYS A 264 8.39 7.62 -7.37
C CYS A 264 9.72 6.88 -7.50
N VAL A 265 10.25 6.77 -8.71
CA VAL A 265 11.53 6.09 -8.99
C VAL A 265 12.68 6.78 -8.25
N ARG A 266 12.73 8.11 -8.29
CA ARG A 266 13.74 8.90 -7.58
C ARG A 266 13.62 8.72 -6.06
N ALA A 267 12.40 8.74 -5.51
CA ALA A 267 12.15 8.53 -4.09
C ALA A 267 12.68 7.17 -3.61
N ILE A 268 12.35 6.09 -4.33
CA ILE A 268 12.77 4.74 -3.95
C ILE A 268 14.29 4.55 -4.10
N ARG A 269 14.90 5.03 -5.19
CA ARG A 269 16.35 4.96 -5.38
C ARG A 269 17.13 5.76 -4.34
N SER A 270 16.56 6.87 -3.86
CA SER A 270 17.17 7.66 -2.78
C SER A 270 17.13 6.90 -1.45
N LEU A 271 16.06 6.14 -1.18
CA LEU A 271 15.95 5.32 0.03
C LEU A 271 16.87 4.11 -0.01
N ASP A 272 16.95 3.44 -1.15
CA ASP A 272 17.77 2.24 -1.31
C ASP A 272 18.18 2.06 -2.79
N PRO A 273 19.46 2.28 -3.16
CA PRO A 273 19.94 2.00 -4.50
C PRO A 273 19.90 0.52 -4.88
N HIS A 274 19.75 -0.39 -3.91
CA HIS A 274 19.59 -1.83 -4.08
C HIS A 274 18.17 -2.33 -3.76
N ALA A 275 17.17 -1.46 -3.89
CA ALA A 275 15.79 -1.75 -3.53
C ALA A 275 15.31 -3.10 -4.07
N SER A 276 14.66 -3.87 -3.22
CA SER A 276 13.99 -5.13 -3.58
C SER A 276 12.64 -5.21 -2.86
N GLY A 277 11.63 -5.82 -3.51
CA GLY A 277 10.28 -5.96 -2.97
C GLY A 277 9.27 -5.02 -3.62
N ALA A 278 8.13 -4.86 -2.95
CA ALA A 278 7.03 -4.02 -3.39
C ALA A 278 7.04 -2.66 -2.67
N PHE A 279 6.78 -1.59 -3.41
CA PHE A 279 6.63 -0.24 -2.86
C PHE A 279 5.37 0.40 -3.39
N SER A 280 4.57 0.98 -2.48
CA SER A 280 3.44 1.84 -2.83
C SER A 280 3.75 3.26 -2.40
N VAL A 281 3.76 4.19 -3.34
CA VAL A 281 3.99 5.62 -3.11
C VAL A 281 2.68 6.37 -3.28
N ASP A 282 2.28 7.11 -2.25
CA ASP A 282 1.15 8.02 -2.30
C ASP A 282 1.66 9.44 -2.59
N LEU A 283 1.07 10.11 -3.58
CA LEU A 283 1.45 11.45 -3.97
C LEU A 283 0.21 12.33 -4.09
N LYS A 284 0.40 13.63 -3.87
CA LYS A 284 -0.65 14.62 -4.12
C LYS A 284 -0.04 15.88 -4.70
N GLU A 285 -0.72 16.50 -5.66
CA GLU A 285 -0.25 17.73 -6.28
C GLU A 285 -0.40 18.91 -5.33
N ASN A 286 0.62 19.76 -5.30
CA ASN A 286 0.55 21.07 -4.66
C ASN A 286 -0.18 22.09 -5.57
N ALA A 287 -0.29 23.34 -5.13
CA ALA A 287 -0.94 24.40 -5.89
C ALA A 287 -0.26 24.71 -7.25
N ALA A 288 0.99 24.33 -7.43
CA ALA A 288 1.74 24.48 -8.70
C ALA A 288 1.64 23.23 -9.60
N GLY A 289 0.84 22.22 -9.24
CA GLY A 289 0.71 20.98 -10.01
C GLY A 289 1.91 20.03 -9.89
N VAL A 290 2.75 20.21 -8.87
CA VAL A 290 3.87 19.30 -8.60
C VAL A 290 3.40 18.16 -7.71
N ALA A 291 3.57 16.91 -8.17
CA ALA A 291 3.23 15.72 -7.41
C ALA A 291 4.24 15.50 -6.27
N CYS A 292 3.81 15.80 -5.04
CA CYS A 292 4.58 15.66 -3.82
C CYS A 292 4.32 14.29 -3.17
N VAL A 293 5.39 13.59 -2.79
CA VAL A 293 5.26 12.34 -2.03
C VAL A 293 4.68 12.64 -0.64
N THR A 294 3.63 11.94 -0.28
CA THR A 294 2.97 12.07 1.02
C THR A 294 3.24 10.88 1.94
N GLU A 295 3.44 9.69 1.37
CA GLU A 295 3.68 8.44 2.11
C GLU A 295 4.32 7.40 1.20
N ILE A 296 5.17 6.54 1.75
CA ILE A 296 5.69 5.34 1.08
C ILE A 296 5.37 4.14 1.96
N ASN A 297 4.61 3.19 1.41
CA ASN A 297 4.31 1.92 2.04
C ASN A 297 5.25 0.87 1.46
N ALA A 298 6.35 0.61 2.16
CA ALA A 298 7.37 -0.34 1.76
C ALA A 298 7.01 -1.76 2.19
N GLY A 299 7.10 -2.72 1.27
CA GLY A 299 6.94 -4.16 1.57
C GLY A 299 5.52 -4.71 1.42
N ARG A 300 4.54 -3.90 1.06
CA ARG A 300 3.17 -4.36 0.84
C ARG A 300 2.53 -3.74 -0.39
N PHE A 301 1.43 -4.33 -0.80
CA PHE A 301 0.60 -3.80 -1.85
C PHE A 301 -0.48 -2.85 -1.30
N ILE A 302 -0.98 -1.97 -2.16
CA ILE A 302 -2.12 -1.10 -1.83
C ILE A 302 -3.43 -1.90 -1.83
N THR A 303 -4.46 -1.33 -1.19
CA THR A 303 -5.79 -1.98 -1.07
C THR A 303 -6.50 -2.21 -2.40
N MET A 304 -6.10 -1.49 -3.46
CA MET A 304 -6.66 -1.60 -4.82
C MET A 304 -5.76 -2.39 -5.78
N MET A 305 -4.88 -3.25 -5.29
CA MET A 305 -3.94 -4.00 -6.12
C MET A 305 -4.61 -4.76 -7.26
N ASN A 306 -5.76 -5.37 -7.05
CA ASN A 306 -6.50 -6.06 -8.10
C ASN A 306 -6.82 -5.15 -9.31
N PHE A 307 -6.96 -3.84 -9.09
CA PHE A 307 -7.14 -2.88 -10.18
C PHE A 307 -5.91 -2.85 -11.09
N PHE A 308 -4.72 -2.75 -10.50
CA PHE A 308 -3.47 -2.82 -11.26
C PHE A 308 -3.30 -4.14 -12.03
N ASP A 309 -3.72 -5.25 -11.42
CA ASP A 309 -3.52 -6.58 -12.00
C ASP A 309 -4.46 -6.88 -13.17
N PHE A 310 -5.63 -6.21 -13.22
CA PHE A 310 -6.62 -6.42 -14.27
C PHE A 310 -6.66 -5.31 -15.33
N THR A 311 -5.79 -4.31 -15.26
CA THR A 311 -5.82 -3.13 -16.16
C THR A 311 -4.55 -2.92 -16.98
N GLY A 312 -3.61 -3.86 -16.99
CA GLY A 312 -2.39 -3.80 -17.77
C GLY A 312 -2.03 -5.15 -18.36
N ALA A 313 -0.87 -5.23 -19.00
CA ALA A 313 -0.36 -6.45 -19.61
C ALA A 313 0.21 -7.43 -18.55
N HIS A 314 0.64 -6.93 -17.39
CA HIS A 314 1.35 -7.69 -16.37
C HIS A 314 0.62 -7.68 -15.03
N ASN A 315 0.47 -8.85 -14.44
CA ASN A 315 -0.08 -9.03 -13.10
C ASN A 315 1.03 -8.85 -12.06
N MET A 316 0.94 -7.77 -11.25
CA MET A 316 1.97 -7.43 -10.26
C MET A 316 2.11 -8.49 -9.16
N SER A 317 1.01 -9.11 -8.73
CA SER A 317 1.03 -10.14 -7.69
C SER A 317 1.78 -11.38 -8.16
N ALA A 318 1.54 -11.81 -9.40
CA ALA A 318 2.22 -12.95 -10.00
C ALA A 318 3.71 -12.66 -10.27
N ILE A 319 4.03 -11.44 -10.76
CA ILE A 319 5.41 -10.98 -10.93
C ILE A 319 6.13 -10.94 -9.58
N TYR A 320 5.50 -10.42 -8.54
CA TYR A 320 6.07 -10.40 -7.19
C TYR A 320 6.41 -11.81 -6.69
N LEU A 321 5.49 -12.77 -6.90
CA LEU A 321 5.72 -14.17 -6.53
C LEU A 321 6.94 -14.74 -7.28
N ARG A 322 7.03 -14.52 -8.60
CA ARG A 322 8.17 -14.96 -9.41
C ARG A 322 9.49 -14.36 -8.94
N LEU A 323 9.52 -13.04 -8.70
CA LEU A 323 10.71 -12.35 -8.17
C LEU A 323 11.14 -12.88 -6.81
N ALA A 324 10.19 -13.15 -5.92
CA ALA A 324 10.43 -13.71 -4.60
C ALA A 324 11.02 -15.11 -4.65
N LEU A 325 10.68 -15.89 -5.67
CA LEU A 325 11.15 -17.25 -5.87
C LEU A 325 12.36 -17.36 -6.80
N ASP A 326 12.96 -16.22 -7.19
CA ASP A 326 14.06 -16.12 -8.14
C ASP A 326 13.76 -16.75 -9.51
N GLU A 327 12.48 -16.77 -9.90
CA GLU A 327 12.06 -17.21 -11.22
C GLU A 327 12.32 -16.10 -12.26
N PRO A 328 12.63 -16.45 -13.51
CA PRO A 328 12.86 -15.46 -14.56
C PRO A 328 11.65 -14.57 -14.79
N VAL A 329 11.90 -13.26 -14.87
CA VAL A 329 10.89 -12.25 -15.20
C VAL A 329 11.46 -11.35 -16.30
N GLU A 330 10.82 -11.36 -17.45
CA GLU A 330 11.17 -10.53 -18.60
C GLU A 330 10.04 -9.52 -18.85
N ILE A 331 10.31 -8.26 -18.60
CA ILE A 331 9.41 -7.13 -18.86
C ILE A 331 10.24 -6.10 -19.64
N ALA A 332 9.84 -5.86 -20.89
CA ALA A 332 10.55 -4.96 -21.78
C ALA A 332 10.37 -3.49 -21.36
N ASP A 333 9.14 -3.11 -21.01
CA ASP A 333 8.81 -1.79 -20.49
C ASP A 333 8.23 -1.93 -19.07
N PRO A 334 8.94 -1.45 -18.04
CA PRO A 334 8.45 -1.52 -16.67
C PRO A 334 7.21 -0.68 -16.42
N TYR A 335 6.88 0.29 -17.30
CA TYR A 335 5.73 1.16 -17.14
C TYR A 335 4.50 0.60 -17.85
N ASP A 336 3.75 -0.24 -17.15
CA ASP A 336 2.59 -0.97 -17.67
C ASP A 336 1.27 -0.29 -17.24
N VAL A 337 0.83 0.68 -18.03
CA VAL A 337 -0.44 1.40 -17.81
C VAL A 337 -1.29 1.42 -19.09
N VAL A 338 -2.52 0.93 -18.95
CA VAL A 338 -3.61 1.21 -19.90
C VAL A 338 -4.47 2.31 -19.28
N GLU A 339 -4.48 3.50 -19.89
CA GLU A 339 -5.18 4.68 -19.37
C GLU A 339 -6.70 4.49 -19.34
N ASP A 340 -7.35 5.35 -18.53
CA ASP A 340 -8.80 5.49 -18.47
C ASP A 340 -9.56 4.18 -18.20
N ARG A 341 -8.97 3.32 -17.37
CA ARG A 341 -9.69 2.24 -16.72
C ARG A 341 -10.14 2.71 -15.34
N TYR A 342 -11.40 2.52 -15.04
CA TYR A 342 -12.03 3.01 -13.81
C TYR A 342 -12.27 1.86 -12.85
N LEU A 343 -11.85 2.05 -11.59
CA LEU A 343 -12.22 1.22 -10.45
C LEU A 343 -13.43 1.86 -9.77
N VAL A 344 -14.51 1.12 -9.66
CA VAL A 344 -15.67 1.49 -8.84
C VAL A 344 -15.81 0.49 -7.70
N ARG A 345 -15.87 0.99 -6.46
CA ARG A 345 -15.92 0.16 -5.25
C ARG A 345 -17.01 0.65 -4.30
N GLY A 346 -17.83 -0.28 -3.81
CA GLY A 346 -18.80 -0.08 -2.74
C GLY A 346 -18.53 -1.01 -1.56
N VAL A 347 -19.34 -0.85 -0.50
CA VAL A 347 -19.41 -1.80 0.60
C VAL A 347 -20.17 -3.05 0.12
N ASP A 348 -19.71 -4.22 0.55
CA ASP A 348 -20.31 -5.54 0.21
C ASP A 348 -20.33 -5.90 -1.29
N ALA A 349 -19.72 -5.09 -2.13
CA ALA A 349 -19.59 -5.38 -3.55
C ALA A 349 -18.15 -5.81 -3.91
N ILE A 350 -18.04 -6.74 -4.87
CA ILE A 350 -16.75 -7.00 -5.51
C ILE A 350 -16.43 -5.75 -6.33
N PRO A 351 -15.24 -5.14 -6.18
CA PRO A 351 -14.86 -3.99 -6.98
C PRO A 351 -14.97 -4.28 -8.48
N ALA A 352 -15.68 -3.41 -9.20
CA ALA A 352 -15.86 -3.50 -10.65
C ALA A 352 -14.86 -2.60 -11.38
N ILE A 353 -14.53 -2.98 -12.62
CA ILE A 353 -13.58 -2.29 -13.48
C ILE A 353 -14.25 -2.05 -14.83
N PHE A 354 -14.22 -0.81 -15.28
CA PHE A 354 -14.81 -0.34 -16.54
C PHE A 354 -13.77 0.41 -17.37
N SER A 355 -13.95 0.42 -18.70
CA SER A 355 -13.27 1.39 -19.57
C SER A 355 -13.97 2.75 -19.48
N ALA A 356 -13.38 3.81 -20.04
CA ALA A 356 -14.05 5.11 -20.13
C ALA A 356 -15.33 5.02 -20.97
N ASP A 357 -15.31 4.19 -22.02
CA ASP A 357 -16.41 4.07 -22.98
C ASP A 357 -17.62 3.34 -22.42
N ASP A 358 -17.40 2.34 -21.54
CA ASP A 358 -18.47 1.50 -20.99
C ASP A 358 -18.83 1.84 -19.53
N LEU A 359 -18.19 2.87 -18.95
CA LEU A 359 -18.40 3.29 -17.56
C LEU A 359 -19.88 3.54 -17.21
N PHE A 360 -20.62 4.08 -18.16
CA PHE A 360 -22.05 4.41 -18.02
C PHE A 360 -22.94 3.62 -18.99
N GLU A 361 -22.44 2.57 -19.62
CA GLU A 361 -23.22 1.72 -20.50
C GLU A 361 -24.46 1.16 -19.77
N GLY A 362 -25.61 1.23 -20.41
CA GLY A 362 -26.89 0.77 -19.84
C GLY A 362 -27.52 1.74 -18.82
N ILE A 363 -26.98 2.97 -18.67
CA ILE A 363 -27.54 4.01 -17.81
C ILE A 363 -28.23 5.04 -18.67
N GLU A 364 -29.54 5.20 -18.51
CA GLU A 364 -30.33 6.25 -19.18
C GLU A 364 -30.46 7.47 -18.28
N GLU A 365 -30.05 8.65 -18.77
CA GLU A 365 -30.25 9.92 -18.07
C GLU A 365 -31.62 10.49 -18.40
N ILE A 366 -32.43 10.72 -17.38
CA ILE A 366 -33.73 11.42 -17.52
C ILE A 366 -33.50 12.88 -17.17
N HIS A 367 -33.51 13.71 -18.20
CA HIS A 367 -33.47 15.16 -18.02
C HIS A 367 -34.85 15.67 -17.63
N ALA A 368 -34.94 16.41 -16.49
CA ALA A 368 -36.17 17.06 -16.01
C ALA A 368 -36.54 18.32 -16.81
#